data_5947c1512afa7b1f636e00747f52448e
#
_entry.id   5947c1512afa7b1f636e00747f52448e
#
_cell.length_a   1.000
_cell.length_b   1.000
_cell.length_c   1.000
_cell.angle_alpha   90.00
_cell.angle_beta   90.00
_cell.angle_gamma   90.00
#
_symmetry.space_group_name_H-M   'P 1'
#
loop_
_entity.id
_entity.type
_entity.pdbx_description
1 polymer ?
#
loop_
_entity_poly.entity_id
_entity_poly.type
_entity_poly.pdbx_seq_one_letter_code
_entity_poly.pdbx_strand_id
1 'polypeptide(L)'
;EVSLYKSGKKLVLRAKKLEKKDKVEKAKKLYLKAYDKFEKAYAKDKKNADILNYLGYTLRKTGDFEKAETYYLKGLELDAKHLGINEYLGELYVQTGRIELAKNRLEVLKGCKCEEYEELKELIEGN
;
A
#
# COMPACT_ATOMS: atom_id res chain seq x y z
N GLU A 1 14.12 -8.44 8.10
CA GLU A 1 15.00 -7.70 9.00
C GLU A 1 14.31 -6.45 9.53
N VAL A 2 14.29 -6.31 10.86
CA VAL A 2 13.57 -5.21 11.52
C VAL A 2 14.10 -3.84 11.10
N SER A 3 15.44 -3.69 11.01
CA SER A 3 16.03 -2.40 10.66
C SER A 3 15.71 -1.98 9.22
N LEU A 4 15.67 -2.93 8.29
CA LEU A 4 15.30 -2.64 6.89
C LEU A 4 13.84 -2.22 6.79
N TYR A 5 12.97 -2.92 7.50
CA TYR A 5 11.54 -2.59 7.51
C TYR A 5 11.31 -1.19 8.10
N LYS A 6 11.90 -0.91 9.25
CA LYS A 6 11.77 0.41 9.89
C LYS A 6 12.35 1.52 9.01
N SER A 7 13.50 1.27 8.39
CA SER A 7 14.13 2.24 7.49
C SER A 7 13.23 2.54 6.30
N GLY A 8 12.64 1.50 5.71
CA GLY A 8 11.69 1.67 4.61
C GLY A 8 10.48 2.49 5.01
N LYS A 9 9.91 2.20 6.18
CA LYS A 9 8.74 2.95 6.69
C LYS A 9 9.05 4.42 6.91
N LYS A 10 10.24 4.74 7.44
CA LYS A 10 10.65 6.14 7.62
C LYS A 10 10.71 6.87 6.28
N LEU A 11 11.24 6.21 5.25
CA LEU A 11 11.28 6.79 3.91
C LEU A 11 9.88 7.03 3.35
N VAL A 12 8.96 6.11 3.58
CA VAL A 12 7.56 6.28 3.16
C VAL A 12 6.93 7.50 3.84
N LEU A 13 7.14 7.64 5.14
CA LEU A 13 6.58 8.80 5.87
C LEU A 13 7.13 10.11 5.35
N ARG A 14 8.43 10.16 5.04
CA ARG A 14 9.06 11.36 4.48
C ARG A 14 8.51 11.65 3.08
N ALA A 15 8.33 10.59 2.27
CA ALA A 15 7.76 10.75 0.94
C ALA A 15 6.34 11.32 1.00
N LYS A 16 5.52 10.83 1.92
CA LYS A 16 4.15 11.33 2.11
C LYS A 16 4.15 12.82 2.46
N LYS A 17 5.08 13.25 3.31
CA LYS A 17 5.20 14.67 3.68
C LYS A 17 5.59 15.51 2.47
N LEU A 18 6.49 15.00 1.62
CA LEU A 18 6.88 15.71 0.40
C LEU A 18 5.72 15.82 -0.58
N GLU A 19 4.89 14.78 -0.69
CA GLU A 19 3.69 14.84 -1.53
C GLU A 19 2.72 15.94 -1.06
N LYS A 20 2.55 16.09 0.25
CA LYS A 20 1.69 17.13 0.80
C LYS A 20 2.18 18.53 0.48
N LYS A 21 3.47 18.67 0.19
CA LYS A 21 4.09 19.94 -0.20
C LYS A 21 4.23 20.06 -1.72
N ASP A 22 3.55 19.20 -2.46
CA ASP A 22 3.60 19.14 -3.93
C ASP A 22 4.99 18.87 -4.50
N LYS A 23 5.88 18.27 -3.70
CA LYS A 23 7.22 17.90 -4.14
C LYS A 23 7.22 16.45 -4.64
N VAL A 24 6.44 16.23 -5.71
CA VAL A 24 6.13 14.89 -6.22
C VAL A 24 7.36 14.10 -6.65
N GLU A 25 8.30 14.76 -7.38
CA GLU A 25 9.48 14.05 -7.87
C GLU A 25 10.43 13.64 -6.75
N LYS A 26 10.58 14.48 -5.74
CA LYS A 26 11.38 14.13 -4.57
C LYS A 26 10.73 12.98 -3.78
N ALA A 27 9.40 13.02 -3.66
CA ALA A 27 8.67 11.95 -2.99
C ALA A 27 8.88 10.62 -3.73
N LYS A 28 8.78 10.64 -5.05
CA LYS A 28 8.97 9.45 -5.87
C LYS A 28 10.32 8.79 -5.65
N LYS A 29 11.37 9.61 -5.56
CA LYS A 29 12.73 9.09 -5.28
C LYS A 29 12.80 8.38 -3.93
N LEU A 30 12.12 8.93 -2.92
CA LEU A 30 12.10 8.29 -1.60
C LEU A 30 11.27 7.00 -1.61
N TYR A 31 10.17 6.97 -2.35
CA TYR A 31 9.40 5.72 -2.50
C TYR A 31 10.24 4.63 -3.16
N LEU A 32 11.05 4.97 -4.16
CA LEU A 32 11.93 3.99 -4.80
C LEU A 32 12.99 3.47 -3.84
N LYS A 33 13.56 4.35 -3.01
CA LYS A 33 14.51 3.92 -1.98
C LYS A 33 13.84 3.02 -0.94
N ALA A 34 12.61 3.36 -0.56
CA ALA A 34 11.84 2.54 0.38
C ALA A 34 11.57 1.16 -0.22
N TYR A 35 11.19 1.12 -1.49
CA TYR A 35 10.95 -0.14 -2.18
C TYR A 35 12.17 -1.07 -2.09
N ASP A 36 13.39 -0.53 -2.33
CA ASP A 36 14.60 -1.34 -2.22
C ASP A 36 14.78 -1.93 -0.82
N LYS A 37 14.48 -1.14 0.22
CA LYS A 37 14.57 -1.63 1.59
C LYS A 37 13.57 -2.75 1.84
N PHE A 38 12.34 -2.58 1.35
CA PHE A 38 11.30 -3.58 1.54
C PHE A 38 11.57 -4.86 0.74
N GLU A 39 12.18 -4.76 -0.44
CA GLU A 39 12.59 -5.94 -1.20
C GLU A 39 13.61 -6.77 -0.42
N LYS A 40 14.58 -6.10 0.18
CA LYS A 40 15.60 -6.78 0.98
C LYS A 40 14.98 -7.41 2.23
N ALA A 41 14.04 -6.72 2.86
CA ALA A 41 13.32 -7.26 4.01
C ALA A 41 12.49 -8.49 3.60
N TYR A 42 11.83 -8.42 2.45
CA TYR A 42 11.01 -9.52 1.94
C TYR A 42 11.86 -10.76 1.65
N ALA A 43 13.07 -10.57 1.12
CA ALA A 43 13.97 -11.69 0.85
C ALA A 43 14.28 -12.48 2.11
N LYS A 44 14.27 -11.82 3.27
CA LYS A 44 14.56 -12.45 4.56
C LYS A 44 13.31 -12.94 5.29
N ASP A 45 12.12 -12.47 4.92
CA ASP A 45 10.87 -12.83 5.59
C ASP A 45 9.72 -12.80 4.59
N LYS A 46 9.61 -13.87 3.81
CA LYS A 46 8.64 -13.94 2.71
C LYS A 46 7.21 -14.19 3.15
N LYS A 47 6.98 -14.47 4.41
CA LYS A 47 5.63 -14.72 4.96
C LYS A 47 5.15 -13.56 5.81
N ASN A 48 5.51 -12.34 5.41
CA ASN A 48 5.17 -11.14 6.17
C ASN A 48 4.25 -10.24 5.34
N ALA A 49 2.96 -10.23 5.69
CA ALA A 49 1.97 -9.45 4.96
C ALA A 49 2.25 -7.94 5.05
N ASP A 50 2.81 -7.45 6.16
CA ASP A 50 3.13 -6.02 6.30
C ASP A 50 4.17 -5.58 5.28
N ILE A 51 5.18 -6.41 5.05
CA ILE A 51 6.20 -6.10 4.04
C ILE A 51 5.57 -6.08 2.65
N LEU A 52 4.72 -7.05 2.35
CA LEU A 52 4.02 -7.11 1.06
C LEU A 52 3.12 -5.90 0.85
N ASN A 53 2.50 -5.41 1.90
CA ASN A 53 1.69 -4.20 1.86
C ASN A 53 2.53 -3.00 1.39
N TYR A 54 3.71 -2.83 1.96
CA TYR A 54 4.57 -1.69 1.60
C TYR A 54 5.23 -1.86 0.24
N LEU A 55 5.54 -3.11 -0.17
CA LEU A 55 6.01 -3.34 -1.53
C LEU A 55 4.95 -2.90 -2.54
N GLY A 56 3.70 -3.27 -2.28
CA GLY A 56 2.60 -2.83 -3.14
C GLY A 56 2.44 -1.32 -3.12
N TYR A 57 2.47 -0.73 -1.92
CA TYR A 57 2.27 0.72 -1.76
C TYR A 57 3.33 1.54 -2.51
N THR A 58 4.61 1.18 -2.33
CA THR A 58 5.69 1.92 -2.99
C THR A 58 5.65 1.79 -4.50
N LEU A 59 5.27 0.62 -5.02
CA LEU A 59 5.13 0.44 -6.46
C LEU A 59 3.93 1.21 -7.01
N ARG A 60 2.81 1.22 -6.27
CA ARG A 60 1.65 2.01 -6.70
C ARG A 60 2.01 3.49 -6.77
N LYS A 61 2.71 4.01 -5.76
CA LYS A 61 3.11 5.43 -5.72
C LYS A 61 4.11 5.79 -6.81
N THR A 62 4.81 4.82 -7.36
CA THR A 62 5.78 5.07 -8.43
C THR A 62 5.27 4.63 -9.81
N GLY A 63 4.02 4.16 -9.88
CA GLY A 63 3.33 3.93 -11.14
C GLY A 63 3.31 2.50 -11.67
N ASP A 64 3.90 1.54 -10.97
CA ASP A 64 3.87 0.14 -11.42
C ASP A 64 2.66 -0.57 -10.80
N PHE A 65 1.49 -0.32 -11.38
CA PHE A 65 0.23 -0.80 -10.81
C PHE A 65 0.08 -2.32 -10.89
N GLU A 66 0.54 -2.95 -11.96
CA GLU A 66 0.41 -4.41 -12.09
C GLU A 66 1.23 -5.15 -11.03
N LYS A 67 2.47 -4.73 -10.83
CA LYS A 67 3.34 -5.35 -9.86
C LYS A 67 2.86 -5.07 -8.43
N ALA A 68 2.35 -3.85 -8.21
CA ALA A 68 1.77 -3.47 -6.92
C ALA A 68 0.61 -4.42 -6.56
N GLU A 69 -0.28 -4.65 -7.51
CA GLU A 69 -1.41 -5.54 -7.30
C GLU A 69 -0.95 -6.96 -6.97
N THR A 70 0.08 -7.45 -7.66
CA THR A 70 0.61 -8.78 -7.40
C THR A 70 1.09 -8.93 -5.96
N TYR A 71 1.81 -7.93 -5.44
CA TYR A 71 2.26 -7.98 -4.05
C TYR A 71 1.10 -7.90 -3.06
N TYR A 72 0.11 -7.05 -3.32
CA TYR A 72 -1.07 -6.97 -2.46
C TYR A 72 -1.81 -8.31 -2.41
N LEU A 73 -1.98 -8.95 -3.56
CA LEU A 73 -2.69 -10.24 -3.60
C LEU A 73 -1.92 -11.32 -2.86
N LYS A 74 -0.60 -11.33 -2.95
CA LYS A 74 0.23 -12.25 -2.17
C LYS A 74 0.04 -12.01 -0.67
N GLY A 75 -0.04 -10.75 -0.27
CA GLY A 75 -0.27 -10.39 1.12
C GLY A 75 -1.61 -10.89 1.61
N LEU A 76 -2.65 -10.79 0.78
CA LEU A 76 -3.97 -11.29 1.15
C LEU A 76 -4.02 -12.80 1.26
N GLU A 77 -3.17 -13.52 0.53
CA GLU A 77 -3.05 -14.97 0.70
C GLU A 77 -2.55 -15.31 2.09
N LEU A 78 -1.68 -14.47 2.66
CA LEU A 78 -1.14 -14.68 4.01
C LEU A 78 -2.09 -14.18 5.09
N ASP A 79 -2.78 -13.09 4.83
CA ASP A 79 -3.69 -12.46 5.79
C ASP A 79 -4.82 -11.77 5.04
N ALA A 80 -5.90 -12.49 4.82
CA ALA A 80 -7.04 -12.02 4.02
C ALA A 80 -7.72 -10.78 4.60
N LYS A 81 -7.56 -10.53 5.90
CA LYS A 81 -8.18 -9.39 6.58
C LYS A 81 -7.20 -8.29 6.95
N HIS A 82 -5.99 -8.31 6.38
CA HIS A 82 -5.00 -7.28 6.62
C HIS A 82 -5.59 -5.91 6.30
N LEU A 83 -5.64 -5.02 7.29
CA LEU A 83 -6.31 -3.73 7.13
C LEU A 83 -5.64 -2.86 6.06
N GLY A 84 -4.32 -2.71 6.14
CA GLY A 84 -3.59 -1.87 5.20
C GLY A 84 -3.70 -2.36 3.76
N ILE A 85 -3.57 -3.66 3.54
CA ILE A 85 -3.65 -4.21 2.17
C ILE A 85 -5.05 -4.02 1.60
N ASN A 86 -6.09 -4.30 2.38
CA ASN A 86 -7.46 -4.13 1.88
C ASN A 86 -7.74 -2.66 1.53
N GLU A 87 -7.25 -1.72 2.32
CA GLU A 87 -7.40 -0.30 2.00
C GLU A 87 -6.61 0.06 0.74
N TYR A 88 -5.32 -0.26 0.71
CA TYR A 88 -4.47 0.19 -0.39
C TYR A 88 -4.77 -0.51 -1.72
N LEU A 89 -5.10 -1.79 -1.67
CA LEU A 89 -5.53 -2.49 -2.89
C LEU A 89 -6.86 -1.90 -3.38
N GLY A 90 -7.77 -1.57 -2.45
CA GLY A 90 -9.01 -0.89 -2.80
C GLY A 90 -8.74 0.44 -3.48
N GLU A 91 -7.80 1.22 -2.95
CA GLU A 91 -7.41 2.51 -3.57
C GLU A 91 -6.82 2.30 -4.96
N LEU A 92 -6.00 1.26 -5.13
CA LEU A 92 -5.46 0.92 -6.44
C LEU A 92 -6.59 0.59 -7.43
N TYR A 93 -7.59 -0.16 -6.99
CA TYR A 93 -8.73 -0.49 -7.83
C TYR A 93 -9.52 0.76 -8.23
N VAL A 94 -9.72 1.70 -7.31
CA VAL A 94 -10.36 2.98 -7.64
C VAL A 94 -9.53 3.73 -8.68
N GLN A 95 -8.23 3.79 -8.46
CA GLN A 95 -7.29 4.52 -9.33
C GLN A 95 -7.27 3.95 -10.75
N THR A 96 -7.50 2.65 -10.89
CA THR A 96 -7.50 1.96 -12.19
C THR A 96 -8.91 1.74 -12.74
N GLY A 97 -9.94 2.35 -12.14
CA GLY A 97 -11.31 2.29 -12.64
C GLY A 97 -12.07 1.01 -12.34
N ARG A 98 -11.55 0.17 -11.45
CA ARG A 98 -12.18 -1.10 -11.09
C ARG A 98 -12.95 -0.95 -9.78
N ILE A 99 -14.01 -0.13 -9.82
CA ILE A 99 -14.75 0.28 -8.62
C ILE A 99 -15.41 -0.89 -7.89
N GLU A 100 -15.95 -1.88 -8.63
CA GLU A 100 -16.60 -3.02 -7.96
C GLU A 100 -15.61 -3.85 -7.16
N LEU A 101 -14.38 -4.00 -7.64
CA LEU A 101 -13.33 -4.68 -6.88
C LEU A 101 -12.95 -3.87 -5.63
N ALA A 102 -12.95 -2.54 -5.75
CA ALA A 102 -12.68 -1.67 -4.59
C ALA A 102 -13.77 -1.85 -3.53
N LYS A 103 -15.03 -1.94 -3.95
CA LYS A 103 -16.16 -2.17 -3.02
C LYS A 103 -16.02 -3.50 -2.30
N ASN A 104 -15.49 -4.53 -2.97
CA ASN A 104 -15.22 -5.82 -2.33
C ASN A 104 -14.20 -5.67 -1.21
N ARG A 105 -13.16 -4.86 -1.42
CA ARG A 105 -12.18 -4.60 -0.36
C ARG A 105 -12.81 -3.83 0.79
N LEU A 106 -13.67 -2.88 0.48
CA LEU A 106 -14.37 -2.11 1.51
C LEU A 106 -15.24 -3.04 2.38
N GLU A 107 -15.91 -4.00 1.74
CA GLU A 107 -16.77 -4.96 2.46
C GLU A 107 -15.94 -5.77 3.47
N VAL A 108 -14.72 -6.17 3.10
CA VAL A 108 -13.84 -6.89 4.02
C VAL A 108 -13.49 -6.03 5.25
N LEU A 109 -13.33 -4.71 5.04
CA LEU A 109 -12.98 -3.78 6.13
C LEU A 109 -14.19 -3.40 7.00
N LYS A 110 -15.39 -3.72 6.57
CA LYS A 110 -16.60 -3.33 7.28
C LYS A 110 -16.59 -3.87 8.73
N GLY A 111 -16.86 -2.98 9.66
CA GLY A 111 -16.90 -3.34 11.08
C GLY A 111 -15.57 -3.22 11.81
N CYS A 112 -14.47 -2.87 11.12
CA CYS A 112 -13.18 -2.75 11.78
C CYS A 112 -13.08 -1.54 12.73
N LYS A 113 -13.93 -0.54 12.56
CA LYS A 113 -13.87 0.75 13.28
C LYS A 113 -12.48 1.38 13.14
N CYS A 114 -11.97 1.42 11.92
CA CYS A 114 -10.61 1.82 11.62
C CYS A 114 -10.55 2.89 10.52
N GLU A 115 -9.43 3.63 10.47
CA GLU A 115 -9.22 4.66 9.46
C GLU A 115 -9.23 4.08 8.05
N GLU A 116 -8.72 2.86 7.90
CA GLU A 116 -8.65 2.21 6.59
C GLU A 116 -10.02 2.10 5.93
N TYR A 117 -11.05 1.75 6.70
CA TYR A 117 -12.40 1.68 6.18
C TYR A 117 -12.89 3.06 5.72
N GLU A 118 -12.71 4.07 6.58
CA GLU A 118 -13.20 5.42 6.29
C GLU A 118 -12.51 6.03 5.08
N GLU A 119 -11.20 5.87 4.98
CA GLU A 119 -10.45 6.43 3.86
C GLU A 119 -10.83 5.79 2.53
N LEU A 120 -10.97 4.46 2.50
CA LEU A 120 -11.38 3.79 1.27
C LEU A 120 -12.81 4.14 0.90
N LYS A 121 -13.71 4.20 1.88
CA LYS A 121 -15.10 4.58 1.66
C LYS A 121 -15.21 5.96 1.03
N GLU A 122 -14.49 6.94 1.58
CA GLU A 122 -14.49 8.30 1.04
C GLU A 122 -14.00 8.33 -0.40
N LEU A 123 -12.95 7.58 -0.70
CA LEU A 123 -12.39 7.55 -2.03
C LEU A 123 -13.36 6.94 -3.04
N ILE A 124 -14.04 5.86 -2.66
CA ILE A 124 -15.05 5.22 -3.52
C ILE A 124 -16.22 6.18 -3.76
N GLU A 125 -16.70 6.84 -2.70
CA GLU A 125 -17.85 7.76 -2.80
C GLU A 125 -17.51 9.02 -3.60
N GLY A 126 -16.25 9.41 -3.65
CA GLY A 126 -15.80 10.56 -4.42
C GLY A 126 -15.64 10.31 -5.92
N ASN A 127 -15.91 9.09 -6.37
CA ASN A 127 -15.77 8.74 -7.81
C ASN A 127 -17.08 8.52 -8.51
#